data_41fff11cc425bc8500a0348a57fc2d99
#
_entry.id   41fff11cc425bc8500a0348a57fc2d99
#
_cell.length_a   1.000
_cell.length_b   1.000
_cell.length_c   1.000
_cell.angle_alpha   90.00
_cell.angle_beta   90.00
_cell.angle_gamma   90.00
#
_symmetry.space_group_name_H-M   'P 1'
#
loop_
_entity.id
_entity.type
_entity.pdbx_description
1 polymer ?
#
loop_
_entity_poly.entity_id
_entity_poly.type
_entity_poly.pdbx_seq_one_letter_code
_entity_poly.pdbx_strand_id
1 'polypeptide(L)'
;MPILPRTPLAALAFASFAATLAAQEPIPVKVFIGAMFEIGETTGDRAGELQHWYEKYWTEAEAKEVPGAFSDVYCNDDGICGSVLGMGKVNSSASMQAILLNPAYDFSQSYFVLSGVAGTPPSRGTIGDVVWGSWLVDYDLGHRWAPEEGDPGAPVFMPRSGYEDYRLFELNADLVNWGVALSEEVEMQDSESARKYRKRYPDAAAQAAPSVKVGTHMTGDTFFHGPGLSQEAQYMAELYEADDYMITEMEAAAIALVIKRLHGTDRIASLRGAVNFDQGHPNETTLEHLDPAPGETAGGFAETVQNITLVGAPLVDRIVADWDQWKDGVPALPAE
;
A
#
# COMPACT_ATOMS: atom_id res chain seq x y z
N MET A 1 16.54 49.46 -75.70
CA MET A 1 16.33 48.84 -74.41
C MET A 1 15.51 47.56 -74.59
N PRO A 2 16.07 46.37 -74.43
CA PRO A 2 15.33 45.14 -74.61
C PRO A 2 14.63 44.74 -73.29
N ILE A 3 13.37 44.34 -73.45
CA ILE A 3 12.49 43.89 -72.38
C ILE A 3 12.82 42.42 -72.04
N LEU A 4 13.22 42.15 -70.79
CA LEU A 4 13.48 40.82 -70.27
C LEU A 4 12.16 40.06 -69.97
N PRO A 5 12.04 38.75 -70.25
CA PRO A 5 10.84 38.00 -70.00
C PRO A 5 10.72 37.62 -68.51
N ARG A 6 9.52 37.77 -67.96
CA ARG A 6 9.14 37.35 -66.63
C ARG A 6 8.96 35.83 -66.58
N THR A 7 9.76 35.11 -65.73
CA THR A 7 9.60 33.74 -65.43
C THR A 7 8.42 33.54 -64.44
N PRO A 8 7.55 32.55 -64.61
CA PRO A 8 6.49 32.26 -63.65
C PRO A 8 7.05 31.60 -62.40
N LEU A 9 6.70 32.12 -61.22
CA LEU A 9 6.94 31.45 -59.94
C LEU A 9 6.06 30.16 -59.85
N ALA A 10 6.70 29.01 -59.78
CA ALA A 10 6.04 27.76 -59.46
C ALA A 10 5.67 27.75 -57.96
N ALA A 11 4.39 27.75 -57.65
CA ALA A 11 3.90 27.57 -56.30
C ALA A 11 4.09 26.12 -55.89
N LEU A 12 5.04 25.84 -54.96
CA LEU A 12 5.14 24.56 -54.30
C LEU A 12 3.99 24.44 -53.30
N ALA A 13 3.03 23.58 -53.58
CA ALA A 13 2.01 23.18 -52.61
C ALA A 13 2.64 22.21 -51.62
N PHE A 14 2.86 22.67 -50.38
CA PHE A 14 3.15 21.80 -49.26
C PHE A 14 1.89 21.06 -48.85
N ALA A 15 1.75 19.80 -49.24
CA ALA A 15 0.76 18.89 -48.68
C ALA A 15 1.21 18.51 -47.27
N SER A 16 0.64 19.15 -46.24
CA SER A 16 0.80 18.72 -44.84
C SER A 16 0.07 17.40 -44.64
N PHE A 17 0.80 16.30 -44.62
CA PHE A 17 0.32 15.05 -44.09
C PHE A 17 0.21 15.21 -42.57
N ALA A 18 -0.94 15.61 -42.05
CA ALA A 18 -1.32 15.39 -40.66
C ALA A 18 -1.62 13.89 -40.50
N ALA A 19 -0.60 13.12 -40.12
CA ALA A 19 -0.86 11.80 -39.58
C ALA A 19 -1.62 11.99 -38.26
N THR A 20 -2.93 11.77 -38.26
CA THR A 20 -3.69 11.56 -37.05
C THR A 20 -3.14 10.27 -36.43
N LEU A 21 -2.24 10.39 -35.45
CA LEU A 21 -2.04 9.29 -34.50
C LEU A 21 -3.42 9.03 -33.89
N ALA A 22 -4.02 7.90 -34.23
CA ALA A 22 -5.17 7.40 -33.47
C ALA A 22 -4.72 7.33 -32.00
N ALA A 23 -5.33 8.12 -31.14
CA ALA A 23 -5.09 8.01 -29.71
C ALA A 23 -5.42 6.56 -29.32
N GLN A 24 -4.46 5.87 -28.75
CA GLN A 24 -4.71 4.52 -28.24
C GLN A 24 -5.75 4.64 -27.12
N GLU A 25 -6.77 3.80 -27.15
CA GLU A 25 -7.78 3.76 -26.10
C GLU A 25 -7.09 3.48 -24.76
N PRO A 26 -7.48 4.17 -23.69
CA PRO A 26 -6.89 3.95 -22.36
C PRO A 26 -7.13 2.50 -21.92
N ILE A 27 -6.17 1.93 -21.23
CA ILE A 27 -6.28 0.60 -20.62
C ILE A 27 -7.27 0.69 -19.47
N PRO A 28 -8.40 -0.03 -19.51
CA PRO A 28 -9.32 -0.06 -18.39
C PRO A 28 -8.70 -0.82 -17.21
N VAL A 29 -8.47 -0.14 -16.10
CA VAL A 29 -7.91 -0.74 -14.89
C VAL A 29 -9.03 -1.12 -13.94
N LYS A 30 -9.21 -2.42 -13.70
CA LYS A 30 -10.20 -2.92 -12.72
C LYS A 30 -9.63 -2.91 -11.31
N VAL A 31 -8.40 -3.39 -11.16
CA VAL A 31 -7.68 -3.40 -9.87
C VAL A 31 -6.27 -2.87 -10.08
N PHE A 32 -5.85 -1.94 -9.24
CA PHE A 32 -4.48 -1.47 -9.18
C PHE A 32 -3.85 -1.90 -7.86
N ILE A 33 -2.72 -2.61 -7.92
CA ILE A 33 -1.96 -3.08 -6.76
C ILE A 33 -0.72 -2.20 -6.62
N GLY A 34 -0.63 -1.47 -5.52
CA GLY A 34 0.55 -0.65 -5.17
C GLY A 34 1.39 -1.34 -4.12
N ALA A 35 2.63 -1.71 -4.46
CA ALA A 35 3.68 -2.14 -3.55
C ALA A 35 4.64 -0.97 -3.29
N MET A 36 5.43 -1.01 -2.21
CA MET A 36 6.26 0.14 -1.82
C MET A 36 7.72 -0.05 -2.19
N PHE A 37 8.20 -1.30 -2.24
CA PHE A 37 9.56 -1.63 -2.70
C PHE A 37 9.64 -3.04 -3.27
N GLU A 38 10.71 -3.31 -4.02
CA GLU A 38 11.14 -4.63 -4.41
C GLU A 38 12.62 -4.82 -4.08
N ILE A 39 13.06 -6.05 -3.90
CA ILE A 39 14.44 -6.40 -3.57
C ILE A 39 15.09 -7.04 -4.83
N GLY A 40 16.05 -6.33 -5.42
CA GLY A 40 16.75 -6.81 -6.60
C GLY A 40 15.90 -6.77 -7.88
N GLU A 41 15.70 -7.92 -8.51
CA GLU A 41 14.91 -8.05 -9.72
C GLU A 41 13.42 -8.24 -9.41
N THR A 42 12.57 -8.12 -10.41
CA THR A 42 11.12 -8.28 -10.23
C THR A 42 10.71 -9.72 -9.90
N THR A 43 11.56 -10.70 -10.22
CA THR A 43 11.36 -12.15 -9.95
C THR A 43 12.68 -12.90 -9.96
N GLY A 44 12.69 -14.06 -9.30
CA GLY A 44 13.79 -15.02 -9.38
C GLY A 44 14.91 -14.85 -8.33
N ASP A 45 14.75 -13.90 -7.42
CA ASP A 45 15.65 -13.69 -6.29
C ASP A 45 14.87 -13.60 -4.97
N ARG A 46 15.35 -12.81 -4.01
CA ARG A 46 14.63 -12.60 -2.74
C ARG A 46 13.48 -11.64 -2.94
N ALA A 47 12.26 -12.12 -2.73
CA ALA A 47 11.06 -11.31 -2.87
C ALA A 47 11.04 -10.09 -1.92
N GLY A 48 10.72 -8.92 -2.47
CA GLY A 48 10.19 -7.77 -1.77
C GLY A 48 8.66 -7.79 -1.74
N GLU A 49 8.01 -6.65 -1.91
CA GLU A 49 6.55 -6.55 -1.81
C GLU A 49 5.82 -6.79 -3.14
N LEU A 50 6.51 -6.65 -4.28
CA LEU A 50 5.89 -6.79 -5.61
C LEU A 50 5.99 -8.21 -6.15
N GLN A 51 7.10 -8.94 -5.92
CA GLN A 51 7.45 -10.16 -6.63
C GLN A 51 6.31 -11.19 -6.68
N HIS A 52 5.66 -11.53 -5.55
CA HIS A 52 4.59 -12.54 -5.54
C HIS A 52 3.34 -12.09 -6.30
N TRP A 53 3.04 -10.78 -6.32
CA TRP A 53 1.99 -10.22 -7.17
C TRP A 53 2.38 -10.29 -8.64
N TYR A 54 3.64 -9.97 -8.97
CA TYR A 54 4.18 -10.05 -10.32
C TYR A 54 4.13 -11.49 -10.85
N GLU A 55 4.61 -12.45 -10.07
CA GLU A 55 4.59 -13.87 -10.42
C GLU A 55 3.17 -14.42 -10.63
N LYS A 56 2.19 -13.88 -9.92
CA LYS A 56 0.79 -14.28 -10.07
C LYS A 56 0.10 -13.64 -11.28
N TYR A 57 0.35 -12.36 -11.57
CA TYR A 57 -0.48 -11.62 -12.52
C TYR A 57 0.25 -11.09 -13.75
N TRP A 58 1.57 -10.89 -13.72
CA TRP A 58 2.26 -10.07 -14.72
C TRP A 58 3.49 -10.71 -15.37
N THR A 59 3.72 -12.02 -15.25
CA THR A 59 4.89 -12.69 -15.84
C THR A 59 5.01 -12.53 -17.36
N GLU A 60 3.86 -12.35 -18.04
CA GLU A 60 3.78 -12.12 -19.48
C GLU A 60 3.52 -10.65 -19.83
N ALA A 61 3.40 -9.77 -18.81
CA ALA A 61 3.09 -8.36 -19.04
C ALA A 61 4.32 -7.55 -19.42
N GLU A 62 4.15 -6.63 -20.37
CA GLU A 62 5.17 -5.65 -20.71
C GLU A 62 5.20 -4.52 -19.67
N ALA A 63 6.39 -4.20 -19.17
CA ALA A 63 6.62 -3.05 -18.31
C ALA A 63 6.38 -1.76 -19.09
N LYS A 64 5.58 -0.84 -18.55
CA LYS A 64 5.26 0.45 -19.16
C LYS A 64 5.74 1.59 -18.29
N GLU A 65 6.70 2.35 -18.82
CA GLU A 65 7.19 3.56 -18.16
C GLU A 65 6.06 4.60 -18.03
N VAL A 66 5.93 5.15 -16.82
CA VAL A 66 5.04 6.28 -16.52
C VAL A 66 5.91 7.44 -16.04
N PRO A 67 6.01 8.55 -16.80
CA PRO A 67 6.81 9.68 -16.41
C PRO A 67 6.41 10.24 -15.05
N GLY A 68 7.35 10.28 -14.12
CA GLY A 68 7.13 10.75 -12.74
C GLY A 68 6.71 9.67 -11.75
N ALA A 69 6.42 8.45 -12.19
CA ALA A 69 6.27 7.31 -11.29
C ALA A 69 7.64 6.79 -10.83
N PHE A 70 7.66 6.11 -9.69
CA PHE A 70 8.87 5.53 -9.12
C PHE A 70 9.38 4.34 -9.94
N SER A 71 8.45 3.53 -10.47
CA SER A 71 8.73 2.33 -11.26
C SER A 71 7.73 2.18 -12.40
N ASP A 72 8.02 1.25 -13.31
CA ASP A 72 7.11 0.88 -14.39
C ASP A 72 5.81 0.29 -13.87
N VAL A 73 4.76 0.39 -14.70
CA VAL A 73 3.45 -0.21 -14.45
C VAL A 73 3.33 -1.49 -15.29
N TYR A 74 2.90 -2.56 -14.66
CA TYR A 74 2.54 -3.83 -15.29
C TYR A 74 1.02 -3.95 -15.34
N CYS A 75 0.47 -4.41 -16.46
CA CYS A 75 -0.97 -4.69 -16.61
C CYS A 75 -1.17 -5.99 -17.38
N ASN A 76 -2.09 -6.83 -16.93
CA ASN A 76 -2.55 -7.99 -17.69
C ASN A 76 -3.84 -7.70 -18.47
N ASP A 77 -4.25 -8.65 -19.29
CA ASP A 77 -5.45 -8.53 -20.14
C ASP A 77 -6.77 -8.50 -19.34
N ASP A 78 -6.76 -8.96 -18.09
CA ASP A 78 -7.92 -8.94 -17.19
C ASP A 78 -8.16 -7.57 -16.55
N GLY A 79 -7.24 -6.60 -16.75
CA GLY A 79 -7.31 -5.26 -16.17
C GLY A 79 -6.75 -5.17 -14.75
N ILE A 80 -5.90 -6.12 -14.34
CA ILE A 80 -5.12 -6.05 -13.11
C ILE A 80 -3.81 -5.35 -13.44
N CYS A 81 -3.59 -4.17 -12.86
CA CYS A 81 -2.36 -3.41 -12.99
C CYS A 81 -1.65 -3.28 -11.65
N GLY A 82 -0.35 -2.99 -11.67
CA GLY A 82 0.39 -2.71 -10.44
C GLY A 82 1.77 -2.14 -10.70
N SER A 83 2.37 -1.60 -9.64
CA SER A 83 3.68 -0.96 -9.68
C SER A 83 4.28 -0.88 -8.28
N VAL A 84 5.59 -0.68 -8.21
CA VAL A 84 6.26 -0.18 -7.00
C VAL A 84 6.09 1.33 -6.94
N LEU A 85 5.52 1.84 -5.86
CA LEU A 85 5.23 3.27 -5.67
C LEU A 85 6.37 4.04 -4.99
N GLY A 86 7.30 3.33 -4.35
CA GLY A 86 8.40 3.90 -3.56
C GLY A 86 8.02 4.11 -2.10
N MET A 87 9.00 3.91 -1.20
CA MET A 87 8.81 4.04 0.23
C MET A 87 8.65 5.49 0.68
N GLY A 88 7.83 5.69 1.71
CA GLY A 88 7.53 6.97 2.34
C GLY A 88 6.43 7.76 1.64
N LYS A 89 5.78 8.65 2.42
CA LYS A 89 4.57 9.38 1.99
C LYS A 89 4.78 10.22 0.74
N VAL A 90 5.91 10.92 0.64
CA VAL A 90 6.18 11.82 -0.50
C VAL A 90 6.42 11.02 -1.78
N ASN A 91 7.23 9.97 -1.70
CA ASN A 91 7.61 9.15 -2.84
C ASN A 91 6.40 8.42 -3.44
N SER A 92 5.69 7.71 -2.57
CA SER A 92 4.52 6.92 -2.96
C SER A 92 3.37 7.79 -3.47
N SER A 93 3.13 8.96 -2.85
CA SER A 93 2.11 9.91 -3.32
C SER A 93 2.43 10.50 -4.68
N ALA A 94 3.69 10.91 -4.91
CA ALA A 94 4.11 11.45 -6.20
C ALA A 94 3.98 10.40 -7.31
N SER A 95 4.41 9.18 -7.05
CA SER A 95 4.29 8.05 -7.96
C SER A 95 2.83 7.73 -8.29
N MET A 96 2.00 7.56 -7.25
CA MET A 96 0.57 7.27 -7.43
C MET A 96 -0.14 8.38 -8.22
N GLN A 97 0.16 9.65 -7.94
CA GLN A 97 -0.42 10.76 -8.68
C GLN A 97 0.00 10.75 -10.15
N ALA A 98 1.26 10.46 -10.45
CA ALA A 98 1.75 10.37 -11.83
C ALA A 98 1.02 9.25 -12.60
N ILE A 99 0.82 8.09 -11.97
CA ILE A 99 0.11 6.95 -12.55
C ILE A 99 -1.36 7.29 -12.79
N LEU A 100 -2.08 7.83 -11.79
CA LEU A 100 -3.51 8.15 -11.89
C LEU A 100 -3.83 9.24 -12.91
N LEU A 101 -2.90 10.15 -13.16
CA LEU A 101 -3.07 11.24 -14.15
C LEU A 101 -2.56 10.86 -15.55
N ASN A 102 -1.99 9.67 -15.74
CA ASN A 102 -1.52 9.23 -17.04
C ASN A 102 -2.69 8.81 -17.93
N PRO A 103 -2.88 9.47 -19.10
CA PRO A 103 -4.01 9.21 -19.99
C PRO A 103 -3.99 7.84 -20.68
N ALA A 104 -2.92 7.06 -20.52
CA ALA A 104 -2.84 5.68 -21.01
C ALA A 104 -3.71 4.70 -20.20
N TYR A 105 -4.22 5.12 -19.03
CA TYR A 105 -4.99 4.27 -18.12
C TYR A 105 -6.34 4.92 -17.80
N ASP A 106 -7.38 4.10 -17.69
CA ASP A 106 -8.70 4.49 -17.19
C ASP A 106 -8.93 3.88 -15.80
N PHE A 107 -8.88 4.73 -14.78
CA PHE A 107 -9.10 4.39 -13.38
C PHE A 107 -10.52 4.70 -12.88
N SER A 108 -11.43 5.06 -13.76
CA SER A 108 -12.76 5.58 -13.36
C SER A 108 -13.59 4.64 -12.50
N GLN A 109 -13.36 3.33 -12.60
CA GLN A 109 -14.07 2.29 -11.84
C GLN A 109 -13.12 1.41 -11.00
N SER A 110 -11.85 1.77 -10.90
CA SER A 110 -10.80 0.92 -10.32
C SER A 110 -10.93 0.73 -8.81
N TYR A 111 -10.55 -0.45 -8.37
CA TYR A 111 -10.21 -0.77 -6.99
C TYR A 111 -8.70 -0.62 -6.78
N PHE A 112 -8.31 -0.18 -5.59
CA PHE A 112 -6.92 0.05 -5.23
C PHE A 112 -6.54 -0.84 -4.05
N VAL A 113 -5.54 -1.70 -4.22
CA VAL A 113 -4.99 -2.54 -3.16
C VAL A 113 -3.63 -2.01 -2.77
N LEU A 114 -3.53 -1.38 -1.60
CA LEU A 114 -2.29 -0.88 -1.04
C LEU A 114 -1.62 -1.99 -0.25
N SER A 115 -0.65 -2.65 -0.87
CA SER A 115 -0.03 -3.87 -0.39
C SER A 115 1.40 -3.63 0.08
N GLY A 116 1.77 -4.13 1.25
CA GLY A 116 3.14 -4.02 1.72
C GLY A 116 3.38 -4.63 3.09
N VAL A 117 4.63 -4.55 3.55
CA VAL A 117 5.01 -4.98 4.89
C VAL A 117 4.79 -3.88 5.93
N ALA A 118 4.83 -4.25 7.20
CA ALA A 118 4.60 -3.34 8.32
C ALA A 118 5.16 -3.91 9.63
N GLY A 119 5.16 -3.07 10.69
CA GLY A 119 5.35 -3.49 12.06
C GLY A 119 4.02 -3.65 12.79
N THR A 120 3.99 -4.48 13.84
CA THR A 120 2.80 -4.71 14.68
C THR A 120 3.13 -4.63 16.17
N PRO A 121 2.23 -4.12 17.04
CA PRO A 121 2.44 -4.19 18.47
C PRO A 121 2.35 -5.64 18.96
N PRO A 122 3.29 -6.12 19.79
CA PRO A 122 3.31 -7.51 20.26
C PRO A 122 2.10 -7.89 21.11
N SER A 123 1.42 -6.90 21.70
CA SER A 123 0.20 -7.11 22.47
C SER A 123 -1.04 -7.45 21.61
N ARG A 124 -0.99 -7.26 20.29
CA ARG A 124 -2.15 -7.41 19.38
C ARG A 124 -1.87 -8.30 18.17
N GLY A 125 -0.63 -8.33 17.71
CA GLY A 125 -0.24 -9.04 16.49
C GLY A 125 0.98 -9.91 16.66
N THR A 126 1.26 -10.70 15.63
CA THR A 126 2.45 -11.53 15.52
C THR A 126 3.10 -11.38 14.15
N ILE A 127 4.40 -11.76 14.07
CA ILE A 127 5.12 -11.80 12.79
C ILE A 127 4.47 -12.85 11.89
N GLY A 128 4.15 -12.44 10.66
CA GLY A 128 3.44 -13.25 9.70
C GLY A 128 1.95 -12.94 9.60
N ASP A 129 1.36 -12.21 10.57
CA ASP A 129 -0.03 -11.72 10.45
C ASP A 129 -0.19 -10.86 9.20
N VAL A 130 -1.37 -10.95 8.58
CA VAL A 130 -1.79 -10.05 7.51
C VAL A 130 -3.03 -9.29 7.96
N VAL A 131 -2.97 -7.98 7.89
CA VAL A 131 -4.00 -7.09 8.45
C VAL A 131 -4.68 -6.31 7.32
N TRP A 132 -6.01 -6.45 7.23
CA TRP A 132 -6.85 -5.56 6.46
C TRP A 132 -7.06 -4.25 7.23
N GLY A 133 -6.77 -3.12 6.61
CA GLY A 133 -7.02 -1.81 7.20
C GLY A 133 -8.52 -1.50 7.24
N SER A 134 -9.04 -1.20 8.41
CA SER A 134 -10.36 -0.58 8.57
C SER A 134 -10.26 0.94 8.59
N TRP A 135 -9.17 1.46 9.12
CA TRP A 135 -8.82 2.86 9.15
C TRP A 135 -7.36 3.07 8.71
N LEU A 136 -7.11 4.19 8.01
CA LEU A 136 -5.77 4.70 7.76
C LEU A 136 -5.63 6.03 8.51
N VAL A 137 -4.61 6.12 9.37
CA VAL A 137 -4.37 7.30 10.20
C VAL A 137 -2.97 7.83 9.92
N ASP A 138 -2.86 9.11 9.55
CA ASP A 138 -1.56 9.77 9.42
C ASP A 138 -0.99 10.08 10.81
N TYR A 139 0.12 9.42 11.15
CA TYR A 139 0.82 9.54 12.43
C TYR A 139 1.54 10.88 12.59
N ASP A 140 1.99 11.49 11.51
CA ASP A 140 2.85 12.67 11.55
C ASP A 140 2.08 13.99 11.55
N LEU A 141 0.85 13.99 11.03
CA LEU A 141 0.07 15.21 10.78
C LEU A 141 -0.62 15.74 12.04
N GLY A 142 0.10 16.50 12.82
CA GLY A 142 -0.38 17.12 14.06
C GLY A 142 0.71 17.97 14.72
N HIS A 143 0.50 18.31 15.97
CA HIS A 143 1.53 18.93 16.81
C HIS A 143 2.23 17.85 17.62
N ARG A 144 3.55 17.86 17.61
CA ARG A 144 4.38 16.98 18.44
C ARG A 144 5.48 17.76 19.10
N TRP A 145 5.81 17.43 20.34
CA TRP A 145 6.86 18.06 21.13
C TRP A 145 7.74 17.00 21.79
N ALA A 146 8.86 17.43 22.33
CA ALA A 146 9.77 16.53 23.04
C ALA A 146 9.14 16.08 24.38
N PRO A 147 9.29 14.82 24.79
CA PRO A 147 8.67 14.29 26.02
C PRO A 147 9.01 15.10 27.29
N GLU A 148 10.19 15.68 27.36
CA GLU A 148 10.64 16.53 28.48
C GLU A 148 9.95 17.91 28.54
N GLU A 149 9.23 18.30 27.50
CA GLU A 149 8.48 19.56 27.44
C GLU A 149 7.01 19.41 27.84
N GLY A 150 6.57 18.16 28.09
CA GLY A 150 5.22 17.81 28.53
C GLY A 150 5.16 17.25 29.93
N ASP A 151 3.97 16.87 30.37
CA ASP A 151 3.78 16.18 31.65
C ASP A 151 4.36 14.74 31.56
N PRO A 152 5.03 14.26 32.62
CA PRO A 152 5.60 12.92 32.63
C PRO A 152 4.55 11.83 32.32
N GLY A 153 4.79 11.03 31.26
CA GLY A 153 3.91 9.94 30.82
C GLY A 153 2.66 10.37 30.06
N ALA A 154 2.49 11.67 29.80
CA ALA A 154 1.43 12.14 28.91
C ALA A 154 1.80 11.95 27.43
N PRO A 155 0.81 11.78 26.54
CA PRO A 155 1.06 11.78 25.12
C PRO A 155 1.72 13.09 24.66
N VAL A 156 2.67 13.00 23.75
CA VAL A 156 3.40 14.17 23.20
C VAL A 156 2.86 14.61 21.85
N PHE A 157 1.61 14.26 21.57
CA PHE A 157 0.92 14.55 20.34
C PHE A 157 -0.42 15.26 20.63
N MET A 158 -0.74 16.24 19.79
CA MET A 158 -2.04 16.89 19.78
C MET A 158 -2.52 17.08 18.34
N PRO A 159 -3.72 16.61 18.00
CA PRO A 159 -4.28 16.81 16.67
C PRO A 159 -4.49 18.29 16.39
N ARG A 160 -4.30 18.67 15.14
CA ARG A 160 -4.68 19.99 14.66
C ARG A 160 -6.04 19.93 13.99
N SER A 161 -6.98 20.76 14.44
CA SER A 161 -8.31 20.85 13.84
C SER A 161 -8.26 21.28 12.37
N GLY A 162 -9.18 20.75 11.56
CA GLY A 162 -9.28 21.02 10.13
C GLY A 162 -8.36 20.18 9.26
N TYR A 163 -7.73 19.15 9.84
CA TYR A 163 -6.88 18.19 9.11
C TYR A 163 -7.50 16.80 9.02
N GLU A 164 -8.71 16.62 9.50
CA GLU A 164 -9.42 15.34 9.57
C GLU A 164 -9.50 14.70 8.18
N ASP A 165 -9.88 15.46 7.16
CA ASP A 165 -9.99 15.00 5.77
C ASP A 165 -8.66 14.59 5.10
N TYR A 166 -7.54 14.91 5.73
CA TYR A 166 -6.20 14.66 5.20
C TYR A 166 -5.45 13.57 5.95
N ARG A 167 -5.91 13.20 7.14
CA ARG A 167 -5.21 12.28 8.03
C ARG A 167 -6.02 11.07 8.46
N LEU A 168 -7.35 11.11 8.28
CA LEU A 168 -8.26 10.04 8.70
C LEU A 168 -9.03 9.52 7.49
N PHE A 169 -8.95 8.22 7.28
CA PHE A 169 -9.66 7.55 6.20
C PHE A 169 -10.29 6.28 6.76
N GLU A 170 -11.59 6.33 7.00
CA GLU A 170 -12.38 5.13 7.21
C GLU A 170 -12.53 4.41 5.87
N LEU A 171 -12.14 3.16 5.81
CA LEU A 171 -12.24 2.34 4.61
C LEU A 171 -13.61 1.68 4.53
N ASN A 172 -14.03 1.33 3.31
CA ASN A 172 -15.31 0.70 3.07
C ASN A 172 -15.43 -0.64 3.81
N ALA A 173 -16.32 -0.71 4.79
CA ALA A 173 -16.50 -1.90 5.64
C ALA A 173 -16.89 -3.14 4.84
N ASP A 174 -17.72 -3.01 3.78
CA ASP A 174 -18.08 -4.14 2.93
C ASP A 174 -16.85 -4.67 2.18
N LEU A 175 -15.97 -3.78 1.69
CA LEU A 175 -14.74 -4.21 1.01
C LEU A 175 -13.78 -4.94 1.97
N VAL A 176 -13.63 -4.43 3.20
CA VAL A 176 -12.85 -5.07 4.26
C VAL A 176 -13.43 -6.44 4.61
N ASN A 177 -14.75 -6.52 4.80
CA ASN A 177 -15.44 -7.78 5.11
C ASN A 177 -15.31 -8.81 3.98
N TRP A 178 -15.36 -8.37 2.71
CA TRP A 178 -15.06 -9.25 1.57
C TRP A 178 -13.63 -9.79 1.64
N GLY A 179 -12.65 -8.92 1.92
CA GLY A 179 -11.26 -9.34 2.09
C GLY A 179 -11.09 -10.39 3.18
N VAL A 180 -11.72 -10.20 4.33
CA VAL A 180 -11.71 -11.16 5.45
C VAL A 180 -12.36 -12.48 5.05
N ALA A 181 -13.59 -12.45 4.57
CA ALA A 181 -14.35 -13.65 4.23
C ALA A 181 -13.64 -14.51 3.16
N LEU A 182 -13.06 -13.88 2.15
CA LEU A 182 -12.32 -14.58 1.09
C LEU A 182 -10.96 -15.13 1.55
N SER A 183 -10.47 -14.71 2.70
CA SER A 183 -9.19 -15.16 3.26
C SER A 183 -9.32 -16.10 4.46
N GLU A 184 -10.53 -16.46 4.90
CA GLU A 184 -10.76 -17.33 6.06
C GLU A 184 -10.10 -18.72 5.95
N GLU A 185 -10.08 -19.29 4.74
CA GLU A 185 -9.52 -20.63 4.50
C GLU A 185 -8.06 -20.57 4.02
N VAL A 186 -7.43 -19.39 4.00
CA VAL A 186 -6.03 -19.24 3.57
C VAL A 186 -5.09 -19.86 4.60
N GLU A 187 -4.31 -20.85 4.17
CA GLU A 187 -3.26 -21.43 5.00
C GLU A 187 -2.04 -20.50 5.03
N MET A 188 -1.86 -19.80 6.17
CA MET A 188 -0.79 -18.86 6.39
C MET A 188 0.56 -19.56 6.54
N GLN A 189 1.59 -19.07 5.87
CA GLN A 189 2.96 -19.55 6.01
C GLN A 189 3.58 -19.04 7.31
N ASP A 190 4.41 -19.88 7.94
CA ASP A 190 5.09 -19.54 9.19
C ASP A 190 6.46 -20.22 9.28
N SER A 191 7.51 -19.45 9.61
CA SER A 191 8.87 -19.98 9.71
C SER A 191 9.24 -20.45 11.12
N GLU A 192 10.20 -21.37 11.20
CA GLU A 192 10.77 -21.78 12.48
C GLU A 192 11.51 -20.62 13.17
N SER A 193 12.20 -19.77 12.40
CA SER A 193 12.89 -18.60 12.92
C SER A 193 11.92 -17.60 13.54
N ALA A 194 10.81 -17.29 12.88
CA ALA A 194 9.77 -16.42 13.43
C ALA A 194 9.15 -17.00 14.70
N ARG A 195 8.79 -18.31 14.69
CA ARG A 195 8.29 -18.99 15.89
C ARG A 195 9.25 -18.91 17.08
N LYS A 196 10.55 -19.07 16.83
CA LYS A 196 11.58 -18.95 17.87
C LYS A 196 11.70 -17.52 18.39
N TYR A 197 11.68 -16.55 17.50
CA TYR A 197 11.80 -15.13 17.85
C TYR A 197 10.61 -14.66 18.70
N ARG A 198 9.38 -14.98 18.31
CA ARG A 198 8.14 -14.59 18.99
C ARG A 198 8.07 -15.06 20.45
N LYS A 199 8.74 -16.17 20.79
CA LYS A 199 8.84 -16.67 22.19
C LYS A 199 9.60 -15.75 23.13
N ARG A 200 10.33 -14.74 22.62
CA ARG A 200 11.01 -13.74 23.43
C ARG A 200 10.03 -12.75 24.07
N TYR A 201 8.83 -12.62 23.51
CA TYR A 201 7.77 -11.71 23.96
C TYR A 201 6.83 -12.43 24.94
N PRO A 202 6.40 -11.76 26.04
CA PRO A 202 5.47 -12.36 27.00
C PRO A 202 4.03 -12.40 26.50
N ASP A 203 3.69 -11.59 25.47
CA ASP A 203 2.34 -11.39 24.99
C ASP A 203 1.81 -12.63 24.24
N ALA A 204 0.62 -13.07 24.59
CA ALA A 204 -0.01 -14.22 23.94
C ALA A 204 -0.25 -13.97 22.43
N ALA A 205 -0.59 -12.73 22.06
CA ALA A 205 -0.77 -12.35 20.66
C ALA A 205 0.54 -12.49 19.88
N ALA A 206 1.67 -12.00 20.43
CA ALA A 206 2.97 -12.13 19.80
C ALA A 206 3.40 -13.58 19.56
N GLN A 207 3.01 -14.50 20.45
CA GLN A 207 3.37 -15.93 20.38
C GLN A 207 2.42 -16.77 19.52
N ALA A 208 1.30 -16.19 19.08
CA ALA A 208 0.31 -16.89 18.25
C ALA A 208 0.88 -17.28 16.87
N ALA A 209 0.23 -18.20 16.19
CA ALA A 209 0.47 -18.45 14.77
C ALA A 209 -0.05 -17.27 13.93
N PRO A 210 0.54 -17.01 12.74
CA PRO A 210 0.03 -16.00 11.81
C PRO A 210 -1.45 -16.18 11.50
N SER A 211 -2.16 -15.07 11.40
CA SER A 211 -3.59 -15.05 11.08
C SER A 211 -3.97 -13.79 10.32
N VAL A 212 -5.14 -13.79 9.70
CA VAL A 212 -5.76 -12.61 9.10
C VAL A 212 -6.43 -11.79 10.19
N LYS A 213 -6.22 -10.47 10.17
CA LYS A 213 -6.76 -9.53 11.14
C LYS A 213 -7.33 -8.29 10.46
N VAL A 214 -8.03 -7.47 11.25
CA VAL A 214 -8.55 -6.16 10.83
C VAL A 214 -8.17 -5.13 11.88
N GLY A 215 -7.89 -3.90 11.46
CA GLY A 215 -7.68 -2.78 12.38
C GLY A 215 -7.05 -1.56 11.74
N THR A 216 -6.66 -0.59 12.57
CA THR A 216 -6.08 0.67 12.11
C THR A 216 -4.65 0.50 11.64
N HIS A 217 -4.37 1.01 10.44
CA HIS A 217 -3.03 1.22 9.91
C HIS A 217 -2.56 2.64 10.25
N MET A 218 -1.44 2.73 10.97
CA MET A 218 -0.83 3.99 11.35
C MET A 218 0.29 4.33 10.37
N THR A 219 0.10 5.37 9.57
CA THR A 219 1.04 5.79 8.51
C THR A 219 1.98 6.88 9.02
N GLY A 220 3.29 6.67 8.94
CA GLY A 220 4.27 7.70 9.27
C GLY A 220 5.55 7.60 8.46
N ASP A 221 6.10 8.75 7.99
CA ASP A 221 7.45 8.78 7.40
C ASP A 221 8.53 8.45 8.43
N THR A 222 8.24 8.74 9.70
CA THR A 222 9.07 8.27 10.81
C THR A 222 8.75 6.79 11.04
N PHE A 223 9.74 5.93 10.82
CA PHE A 223 9.65 4.54 11.23
C PHE A 223 9.76 4.49 12.77
N PHE A 224 8.66 4.83 13.43
CA PHE A 224 8.61 4.91 14.88
C PHE A 224 8.77 3.53 15.52
N HIS A 225 9.42 3.49 16.68
CA HIS A 225 9.77 2.25 17.34
C HIS A 225 9.87 2.42 18.85
N GLY A 226 9.47 1.39 19.56
CA GLY A 226 9.53 1.32 21.01
C GLY A 226 8.17 1.49 21.69
N PRO A 227 8.07 1.02 22.96
CA PRO A 227 6.79 0.93 23.66
C PRO A 227 6.09 2.27 23.86
N GLY A 228 6.84 3.37 24.01
CA GLY A 228 6.26 4.72 24.18
C GLY A 228 5.54 5.18 22.92
N LEU A 229 6.14 4.97 21.75
CA LEU A 229 5.54 5.38 20.47
C LEU A 229 4.44 4.40 20.03
N SER A 230 4.54 3.12 20.36
CA SER A 230 3.45 2.14 20.18
C SER A 230 2.21 2.53 20.99
N GLN A 231 2.39 2.97 22.26
CA GLN A 231 1.30 3.49 23.08
C GLN A 231 0.72 4.81 22.52
N GLU A 232 1.55 5.69 21.97
CA GLU A 232 1.09 6.92 21.32
C GLU A 232 0.25 6.61 20.09
N ALA A 233 0.64 5.60 19.27
CA ALA A 233 -0.15 5.17 18.12
C ALA A 233 -1.53 4.65 18.54
N GLN A 234 -1.60 3.85 19.60
CA GLN A 234 -2.88 3.41 20.16
C GLN A 234 -3.71 4.58 20.70
N TYR A 235 -3.08 5.50 21.43
CA TYR A 235 -3.76 6.73 21.89
C TYR A 235 -4.32 7.55 20.73
N MET A 236 -3.60 7.66 19.62
CA MET A 236 -4.08 8.37 18.43
C MET A 236 -5.30 7.67 17.82
N ALA A 237 -5.29 6.34 17.72
CA ALA A 237 -6.43 5.58 17.23
C ALA A 237 -7.67 5.83 18.12
N GLU A 238 -7.53 5.76 19.43
CA GLU A 238 -8.59 6.05 20.40
C GLU A 238 -9.09 7.50 20.31
N LEU A 239 -8.16 8.47 20.19
CA LEU A 239 -8.47 9.89 20.06
C LEU A 239 -9.32 10.22 18.82
N TYR A 240 -9.10 9.45 17.76
CA TYR A 240 -9.80 9.60 16.48
C TYR A 240 -11.03 8.69 16.35
N GLU A 241 -11.38 7.95 17.41
CA GLU A 241 -12.50 6.99 17.40
C GLU A 241 -12.34 5.93 16.27
N ALA A 242 -11.09 5.66 15.87
CA ALA A 242 -10.74 4.59 14.95
C ALA A 242 -10.67 3.25 15.69
N ASP A 243 -10.61 2.15 14.93
CA ASP A 243 -10.38 0.83 15.50
C ASP A 243 -8.99 0.73 16.16
N ASP A 244 -8.76 -0.36 16.88
CA ASP A 244 -7.49 -0.61 17.54
C ASP A 244 -6.30 -0.49 16.56
N TYR A 245 -5.22 0.14 17.01
CA TYR A 245 -3.96 0.19 16.29
C TYR A 245 -3.40 -1.22 16.14
N MET A 246 -3.23 -1.65 14.90
CA MET A 246 -2.76 -2.99 14.56
C MET A 246 -1.44 -3.00 13.79
N ILE A 247 -1.19 -1.99 12.97
CA ILE A 247 -0.07 -1.96 12.03
C ILE A 247 0.53 -0.54 11.96
N THR A 248 1.87 -0.45 11.95
CA THR A 248 2.61 0.75 11.56
C THR A 248 3.26 0.55 10.19
N GLU A 249 3.05 1.50 9.30
CA GLU A 249 3.54 1.49 7.93
C GLU A 249 3.85 2.92 7.46
N MET A 250 4.30 3.13 6.23
CA MET A 250 4.88 4.42 5.85
C MET A 250 4.14 5.14 4.71
N GLU A 251 3.04 4.62 4.12
CA GLU A 251 2.49 5.19 2.87
C GLU A 251 0.97 5.26 2.77
N ALA A 252 0.23 4.33 3.37
CA ALA A 252 -1.17 4.07 3.01
C ALA A 252 -2.08 5.31 3.12
N ALA A 253 -2.01 6.08 4.21
CA ALA A 253 -2.84 7.30 4.36
C ALA A 253 -2.50 8.37 3.31
N ALA A 254 -1.23 8.49 2.93
CA ALA A 254 -0.80 9.47 1.94
C ALA A 254 -1.24 9.09 0.52
N ILE A 255 -1.16 7.81 0.16
CA ILE A 255 -1.69 7.29 -1.10
C ILE A 255 -3.22 7.42 -1.13
N ALA A 256 -3.90 7.09 -0.03
CA ALA A 256 -5.36 7.24 0.10
C ALA A 256 -5.80 8.69 -0.11
N LEU A 257 -5.03 9.67 0.35
CA LEU A 257 -5.30 11.10 0.08
C LEU A 257 -5.24 11.42 -1.43
N VAL A 258 -4.28 10.87 -2.15
CA VAL A 258 -4.17 11.06 -3.61
C VAL A 258 -5.38 10.44 -4.31
N ILE A 259 -5.72 9.20 -3.98
CA ILE A 259 -6.87 8.49 -4.55
C ILE A 259 -8.18 9.22 -4.22
N LYS A 260 -8.36 9.65 -2.95
CA LYS A 260 -9.56 10.40 -2.50
C LYS A 260 -9.84 11.63 -3.36
N ARG A 261 -8.79 12.37 -3.74
CA ARG A 261 -8.92 13.59 -4.55
C ARG A 261 -9.39 13.37 -5.98
N LEU A 262 -9.19 12.17 -6.51
CA LEU A 262 -9.45 11.83 -7.91
C LEU A 262 -10.62 10.86 -8.06
N HIS A 263 -10.79 9.91 -7.13
CA HIS A 263 -11.69 8.77 -7.26
C HIS A 263 -12.55 8.46 -6.02
N GLY A 264 -12.33 9.17 -4.88
CA GLY A 264 -12.97 8.83 -3.61
C GLY A 264 -12.23 7.71 -2.86
N THR A 265 -12.78 7.26 -1.73
CA THR A 265 -12.15 6.25 -0.85
C THR A 265 -12.83 4.89 -0.84
N ASP A 266 -14.04 4.79 -1.41
CA ASP A 266 -14.90 3.61 -1.28
C ASP A 266 -14.30 2.31 -1.86
N ARG A 267 -13.28 2.43 -2.73
CA ARG A 267 -12.66 1.32 -3.44
C ARG A 267 -11.18 1.11 -3.06
N ILE A 268 -10.79 1.63 -1.90
CA ILE A 268 -9.44 1.42 -1.35
C ILE A 268 -9.48 0.25 -0.37
N ALA A 269 -8.61 -0.73 -0.60
CA ALA A 269 -8.24 -1.76 0.35
C ALA A 269 -6.77 -1.58 0.75
N SER A 270 -6.48 -1.60 2.04
CA SER A 270 -5.10 -1.60 2.54
C SER A 270 -4.81 -2.95 3.18
N LEU A 271 -3.71 -3.57 2.78
CA LEU A 271 -3.33 -4.91 3.20
C LEU A 271 -1.85 -4.93 3.58
N ARG A 272 -1.55 -5.18 4.84
CA ARG A 272 -0.17 -5.14 5.34
C ARG A 272 0.19 -6.41 6.10
N GLY A 273 1.41 -6.91 5.85
CA GLY A 273 1.96 -8.06 6.52
C GLY A 273 2.96 -7.66 7.62
N ALA A 274 2.81 -8.19 8.82
CA ALA A 274 3.69 -7.90 9.95
C ALA A 274 5.02 -8.63 9.83
N VAL A 275 6.10 -7.92 9.48
CA VAL A 275 7.46 -8.48 9.37
C VAL A 275 8.32 -8.24 10.61
N ASN A 276 7.91 -7.32 11.48
CA ASN A 276 8.57 -7.01 12.74
C ASN A 276 7.56 -6.58 13.80
N PHE A 277 7.99 -6.63 15.08
CA PHE A 277 7.28 -5.91 16.11
C PHE A 277 7.71 -4.43 16.12
N ASP A 278 6.81 -3.54 16.52
CA ASP A 278 7.06 -2.11 16.65
C ASP A 278 7.88 -1.74 17.89
N GLN A 279 8.29 -2.74 18.66
CA GLN A 279 9.11 -2.59 19.89
C GLN A 279 9.90 -3.86 20.18
N GLY A 280 11.03 -3.70 20.89
CA GLY A 280 11.83 -4.82 21.38
C GLY A 280 11.14 -5.64 22.47
N HIS A 281 11.61 -6.86 22.69
CA HIS A 281 11.17 -7.68 23.83
C HIS A 281 11.75 -7.12 25.17
N PRO A 282 11.25 -7.56 26.36
CA PRO A 282 11.58 -6.91 27.64
C PRO A 282 13.08 -6.83 28.02
N ASN A 283 13.93 -7.66 27.41
CA ASN A 283 15.37 -7.67 27.65
C ASN A 283 16.19 -7.06 26.51
N GLU A 284 15.58 -6.26 25.67
CA GLU A 284 16.18 -5.66 24.49
C GLU A 284 15.93 -4.15 24.49
N THR A 285 16.95 -3.39 24.23
CA THR A 285 16.79 -1.95 24.01
C THR A 285 16.24 -1.67 22.61
N THR A 286 15.65 -0.51 22.42
CA THR A 286 15.17 -0.08 21.10
C THR A 286 16.27 -0.12 20.04
N LEU A 287 17.50 0.27 20.40
CA LEU A 287 18.63 0.25 19.46
C LEU A 287 19.05 -1.17 19.08
N GLU A 288 19.09 -2.09 20.03
CA GLU A 288 19.39 -3.51 19.76
C GLU A 288 18.33 -4.14 18.86
N HIS A 289 17.06 -3.77 19.05
CA HIS A 289 15.97 -4.27 18.21
C HIS A 289 16.02 -3.70 16.78
N LEU A 290 16.40 -2.43 16.61
CA LEU A 290 16.52 -1.76 15.30
C LEU A 290 17.78 -2.18 14.53
N ASP A 291 18.87 -2.50 15.23
CA ASP A 291 20.15 -2.95 14.66
C ASP A 291 20.58 -4.27 15.32
N PRO A 292 19.85 -5.37 15.05
CA PRO A 292 20.08 -6.65 15.69
C PRO A 292 21.42 -7.27 15.27
N ALA A 293 22.06 -7.95 16.19
CA ALA A 293 23.26 -8.73 15.88
C ALA A 293 22.97 -9.80 14.81
N PRO A 294 23.99 -10.22 14.02
CA PRO A 294 23.81 -11.25 13.01
C PRO A 294 23.16 -12.53 13.57
N GLY A 295 22.04 -12.95 12.97
CA GLY A 295 21.25 -14.11 13.40
C GLY A 295 20.21 -13.82 14.48
N GLU A 296 20.05 -12.57 14.91
CA GLU A 296 19.05 -12.15 15.89
C GLU A 296 17.85 -11.41 15.28
N THR A 297 17.74 -11.39 13.96
CA THR A 297 16.59 -10.83 13.25
C THR A 297 15.31 -11.59 13.55
N ALA A 298 14.16 -10.90 13.40
CA ALA A 298 12.83 -11.46 13.65
C ALA A 298 12.53 -12.73 12.83
N GLY A 299 13.10 -12.86 11.64
CA GLY A 299 12.75 -13.91 10.68
C GLY A 299 11.33 -13.72 10.13
N GLY A 300 10.89 -14.63 9.27
CA GLY A 300 9.51 -14.62 8.76
C GLY A 300 9.22 -13.60 7.67
N PHE A 301 10.21 -12.84 7.19
CA PHE A 301 9.99 -11.84 6.13
C PHE A 301 9.49 -12.51 4.84
N ALA A 302 10.15 -13.57 4.39
CA ALA A 302 9.79 -14.25 3.15
C ALA A 302 8.37 -14.85 3.21
N GLU A 303 8.04 -15.49 4.33
CA GLU A 303 6.71 -16.05 4.56
C GLU A 303 5.65 -14.94 4.64
N THR A 304 5.98 -13.81 5.26
CA THR A 304 5.04 -12.70 5.38
C THR A 304 4.72 -12.05 4.04
N VAL A 305 5.71 -11.77 3.19
CA VAL A 305 5.43 -11.20 1.86
C VAL A 305 4.64 -12.16 0.98
N GLN A 306 4.84 -13.48 1.14
CA GLN A 306 4.01 -14.48 0.50
C GLN A 306 2.58 -14.48 1.07
N ASN A 307 2.42 -14.40 2.39
CA ASN A 307 1.11 -14.34 3.06
C ASN A 307 0.27 -13.16 2.58
N ILE A 308 0.89 -11.99 2.35
CA ILE A 308 0.19 -10.81 1.82
C ILE A 308 -0.50 -11.16 0.50
N THR A 309 0.20 -11.79 -0.42
CA THR A 309 -0.38 -12.18 -1.71
C THR A 309 -1.40 -13.30 -1.56
N LEU A 310 -1.15 -14.30 -0.72
CA LEU A 310 -2.11 -15.38 -0.45
C LEU A 310 -3.44 -14.85 0.10
N VAL A 311 -3.40 -13.87 0.99
CA VAL A 311 -4.58 -13.25 1.60
C VAL A 311 -5.28 -12.25 0.67
N GLY A 312 -4.50 -11.47 -0.08
CA GLY A 312 -5.05 -10.39 -0.92
C GLY A 312 -5.56 -10.85 -2.27
N ALA A 313 -4.94 -11.87 -2.86
CA ALA A 313 -5.28 -12.32 -4.21
C ALA A 313 -6.72 -12.82 -4.36
N PRO A 314 -7.33 -13.54 -3.42
CA PRO A 314 -8.74 -13.92 -3.52
C PRO A 314 -9.70 -12.75 -3.71
N LEU A 315 -9.44 -11.59 -3.09
CA LEU A 315 -10.23 -10.38 -3.30
C LEU A 315 -10.03 -9.81 -4.70
N VAL A 316 -8.79 -9.72 -5.17
CA VAL A 316 -8.45 -9.25 -6.52
C VAL A 316 -9.12 -10.14 -7.58
N ASP A 317 -8.98 -11.46 -7.45
CA ASP A 317 -9.55 -12.45 -8.36
C ASP A 317 -11.10 -12.36 -8.36
N ARG A 318 -11.73 -12.15 -7.18
CA ARG A 318 -13.17 -11.97 -7.05
C ARG A 318 -13.68 -10.72 -7.74
N ILE A 319 -13.03 -9.57 -7.52
CA ILE A 319 -13.39 -8.30 -8.17
C ILE A 319 -13.38 -8.45 -9.68
N VAL A 320 -12.35 -9.08 -10.22
CA VAL A 320 -12.20 -9.23 -11.68
C VAL A 320 -13.17 -10.24 -12.26
N ALA A 321 -13.35 -11.41 -11.61
CA ALA A 321 -14.25 -12.46 -12.07
C ALA A 321 -15.72 -12.03 -12.09
N ASP A 322 -16.13 -11.26 -11.10
CA ASP A 322 -17.52 -10.80 -10.95
C ASP A 322 -17.65 -9.30 -11.31
N TRP A 323 -16.83 -8.79 -12.23
CA TRP A 323 -16.70 -7.38 -12.56
C TRP A 323 -18.03 -6.65 -12.78
N ASP A 324 -19.00 -7.31 -13.42
CA ASP A 324 -20.32 -6.71 -13.65
C ASP A 324 -21.08 -6.35 -12.36
N GLN A 325 -20.74 -6.99 -11.23
CA GLN A 325 -21.29 -6.68 -9.91
C GLN A 325 -20.45 -5.63 -9.17
N TRP A 326 -19.14 -5.54 -9.47
CA TRP A 326 -18.18 -4.69 -8.77
C TRP A 326 -17.94 -3.33 -9.42
N LYS A 327 -18.15 -3.21 -10.75
CA LYS A 327 -17.83 -1.99 -11.50
C LYS A 327 -18.55 -0.74 -11.01
N ASP A 328 -19.77 -0.89 -10.48
CA ASP A 328 -20.59 0.24 -10.02
C ASP A 328 -20.48 0.52 -8.51
N GLY A 329 -19.73 -0.29 -7.76
CA GLY A 329 -19.50 -0.14 -6.33
C GLY A 329 -19.22 -1.48 -5.66
N VAL A 330 -18.88 -1.45 -4.37
CA VAL A 330 -18.66 -2.66 -3.58
C VAL A 330 -20.00 -3.35 -3.34
N PRO A 331 -20.20 -4.60 -3.78
CA PRO A 331 -21.43 -5.32 -3.48
C PRO A 331 -21.49 -5.68 -1.99
N ALA A 332 -22.69 -5.70 -1.42
CA ALA A 332 -22.85 -6.21 -0.06
C ALA A 332 -22.41 -7.67 0.03
N LEU A 333 -21.73 -8.02 1.13
CA LEU A 333 -21.37 -9.41 1.39
C LEU A 333 -22.67 -10.22 1.58
N PRO A 334 -22.85 -11.37 0.90
CA PRO A 334 -24.02 -12.22 1.12
C PRO A 334 -24.15 -12.60 2.60
N ALA A 335 -25.36 -12.51 3.15
CA ALA A 335 -25.62 -13.05 4.48
C ALA A 335 -25.42 -14.59 4.46
N GLU A 336 -24.71 -15.13 5.46
CA GLU A 336 -24.55 -16.57 5.65
C GLU A 336 -25.88 -17.30 5.88
#